data_5f483d856fd54fbe8cd15fdafee46429
#
_entry.id   5f483d856fd54fbe8cd15fdafee46429
#
_cell.length_a   1.000
_cell.length_b   1.000
_cell.length_c   1.000
_cell.angle_alpha   90.00
_cell.angle_beta   90.00
_cell.angle_gamma   90.00
#
_symmetry.space_group_name_H-M   'P 1'
#
loop_
_entity.id
_entity.type
_entity.pdbx_description
1 polymer ?
#
loop_
_entity_poly.entity_id
_entity_poly.type
_entity_poly.pdbx_seq_one_letter_code
_entity_poly.pdbx_strand_id
1 'polypeptide(L)'
;MSHEAPTYAEVDPFDLPEWLGECRVTWDAERGLSTGHRVTGALAADGHDPLPCDLLAVDDAYPEPVAADAIRVRAHQVWRHGEVMIAEDHGRMLLVVPGSRVDTETALEAIARLARAVGAPSGSYAVLLEVRF
;
A
#
# COMPACT_ATOMS: atom_id res chain seq x y z
N MET A 1 12.53 16.99 -23.25
CA MET A 1 11.34 16.79 -22.43
C MET A 1 11.73 16.13 -21.12
N SER A 2 11.51 16.81 -20.03
CA SER A 2 11.75 16.21 -18.72
C SER A 2 10.58 15.32 -18.36
N HIS A 3 10.85 14.08 -18.01
CA HIS A 3 9.84 13.21 -17.45
C HIS A 3 9.72 13.53 -15.95
N GLU A 4 8.60 14.08 -15.56
CA GLU A 4 8.33 14.27 -14.15
C GLU A 4 7.98 12.94 -13.53
N ALA A 5 8.63 12.60 -12.42
CA ALA A 5 8.29 11.43 -11.66
C ALA A 5 6.88 11.59 -11.06
N PRO A 6 6.09 10.51 -10.99
CA PRO A 6 4.74 10.59 -10.45
C PRO A 6 4.71 11.13 -9.02
N THR A 7 3.73 11.97 -8.74
CA THR A 7 3.42 12.43 -7.39
C THR A 7 2.05 11.92 -7.01
N TYR A 8 1.88 11.58 -5.74
CA TYR A 8 0.63 11.04 -5.22
C TYR A 8 0.21 11.85 -4.01
N ALA A 9 -1.09 12.11 -3.86
CA ALA A 9 -1.62 12.81 -2.72
C ALA A 9 -1.61 11.90 -1.50
N GLU A 10 -0.97 12.33 -0.42
CA GLU A 10 -0.98 11.58 0.83
C GLU A 10 -2.36 11.64 1.46
N VAL A 11 -2.84 10.50 1.98
CA VAL A 11 -4.15 10.35 2.60
C VAL A 11 -3.98 10.15 4.09
N ASP A 12 -4.76 10.89 4.87
CA ASP A 12 -4.81 10.71 6.32
C ASP A 12 -5.60 9.43 6.63
N PRO A 13 -5.12 8.55 7.54
CA PRO A 13 -5.87 7.36 7.93
C PRO A 13 -7.29 7.64 8.41
N PHE A 14 -7.56 8.81 8.98
CA PHE A 14 -8.90 9.19 9.41
C PHE A 14 -9.89 9.40 8.27
N ASP A 15 -9.39 9.62 7.06
CA ASP A 15 -10.22 9.80 5.86
C ASP A 15 -10.58 8.47 5.20
N LEU A 16 -10.06 7.36 5.69
CA LEU A 16 -10.36 6.03 5.18
C LEU A 16 -11.69 5.51 5.72
N PRO A 17 -12.34 4.56 5.02
CA PRO A 17 -13.60 3.97 5.51
C PRO A 17 -13.44 3.39 6.92
N GLU A 18 -14.41 3.66 7.78
CA GLU A 18 -14.38 3.22 9.19
C GLU A 18 -14.32 1.69 9.33
N TRP A 19 -14.94 0.97 8.40
CA TRP A 19 -14.97 -0.48 8.47
C TRP A 19 -13.58 -1.11 8.41
N LEU A 20 -12.58 -0.41 7.86
CA LEU A 20 -11.20 -0.90 7.85
C LEU A 20 -10.66 -1.15 9.26
N GLY A 21 -11.11 -0.39 10.24
CA GLY A 21 -10.70 -0.57 11.64
C GLY A 21 -11.63 -1.48 12.45
N GLU A 22 -12.79 -1.84 11.92
CA GLU A 22 -13.85 -2.55 12.64
C GLU A 22 -14.04 -3.99 12.20
N CYS A 23 -13.73 -4.29 10.95
CA CYS A 23 -13.98 -5.61 10.35
C CYS A 23 -12.67 -6.38 10.19
N ARG A 24 -12.81 -7.69 10.03
CA ARG A 24 -11.71 -8.53 9.57
C ARG A 24 -11.49 -8.22 8.10
N VAL A 25 -10.27 -7.83 7.75
CA VAL A 25 -9.92 -7.39 6.40
C VAL A 25 -8.83 -8.31 5.82
N THR A 26 -8.99 -8.67 4.55
CA THR A 26 -8.01 -9.46 3.80
C THR A 26 -7.50 -8.63 2.64
N TRP A 27 -6.20 -8.62 2.42
CA TRP A 27 -5.63 -8.01 1.22
C TRP A 27 -5.32 -9.10 0.20
N ASP A 28 -5.85 -8.94 -1.02
CA ASP A 28 -5.67 -9.87 -2.12
C ASP A 28 -4.86 -9.22 -3.23
N ALA A 29 -3.77 -9.84 -3.66
CA ALA A 29 -3.02 -9.41 -4.83
C ALA A 29 -3.67 -10.00 -6.08
N GLU A 30 -4.02 -9.17 -7.05
CA GLU A 30 -4.74 -9.61 -8.25
C GLU A 30 -3.92 -10.55 -9.14
N ARG A 31 -2.62 -10.33 -9.21
CA ARG A 31 -1.72 -11.11 -10.08
C ARG A 31 -0.53 -11.70 -9.32
N GLY A 32 -0.64 -11.77 -8.01
CA GLY A 32 0.45 -12.23 -7.17
C GLY A 32 1.58 -11.20 -7.01
N LEU A 33 2.53 -11.56 -6.18
CA LEU A 33 3.70 -10.71 -5.90
C LEU A 33 4.79 -10.98 -6.93
N SER A 34 4.55 -10.65 -8.17
CA SER A 34 5.60 -10.78 -9.18
C SER A 34 6.38 -9.47 -9.27
N THR A 35 7.59 -9.59 -9.37
CA THR A 35 8.69 -8.76 -9.87
C THR A 35 8.44 -7.31 -10.28
N GLY A 36 7.56 -6.56 -9.65
CA GLY A 36 7.34 -5.17 -10.02
C GLY A 36 7.47 -4.23 -8.85
N HIS A 37 7.58 -2.96 -9.16
CA HIS A 37 7.51 -1.91 -8.16
C HIS A 37 6.11 -1.78 -7.59
N ARG A 38 5.09 -2.12 -8.38
CA ARG A 38 3.69 -1.97 -7.99
C ARG A 38 2.96 -3.30 -8.05
N VAL A 39 2.28 -3.61 -6.96
CA VAL A 39 1.43 -4.79 -6.88
C VAL A 39 -0.01 -4.31 -6.73
N THR A 40 -0.84 -4.66 -7.71
CA THR A 40 -2.26 -4.30 -7.71
C THR A 40 -3.04 -5.26 -6.82
N GLY A 41 -3.89 -4.72 -5.96
CA GLY A 41 -4.66 -5.54 -5.05
C GLY A 41 -5.90 -4.83 -4.53
N ALA A 42 -6.55 -5.45 -3.57
CA ALA A 42 -7.73 -4.90 -2.92
C ALA A 42 -7.85 -5.37 -1.49
N LEU A 43 -8.43 -4.52 -0.65
CA LEU A 43 -8.83 -4.87 0.71
C LEU A 43 -10.28 -5.33 0.67
N ALA A 44 -10.57 -6.46 1.26
CA ALA A 44 -11.90 -7.04 1.27
C ALA A 44 -12.34 -7.39 2.69
N ALA A 45 -13.61 -7.15 2.98
CA ALA A 45 -14.26 -7.52 4.23
C ALA A 45 -15.70 -7.95 3.92
N ASP A 46 -16.24 -8.84 4.74
CA ASP A 46 -17.61 -9.31 4.57
C ASP A 46 -18.60 -8.15 4.67
N GLY A 47 -19.54 -8.08 3.72
CA GLY A 47 -20.58 -7.05 3.70
C GLY A 47 -20.16 -5.71 3.13
N HIS A 48 -18.95 -5.60 2.61
CA HIS A 48 -18.44 -4.37 2.00
C HIS A 48 -17.89 -4.64 0.61
N ASP A 49 -18.01 -3.64 -0.25
CA ASP A 49 -17.38 -3.71 -1.58
C ASP A 49 -15.85 -3.68 -1.43
N PRO A 50 -15.12 -4.42 -2.26
CA PRO A 50 -13.65 -4.37 -2.21
C PRO A 50 -13.13 -2.95 -2.43
N LEU A 51 -12.13 -2.58 -1.64
CA LEU A 51 -11.47 -1.28 -1.75
C LEU A 51 -10.15 -1.47 -2.49
N PRO A 52 -10.01 -0.91 -3.71
CA PRO A 52 -8.75 -1.02 -4.44
C PRO A 52 -7.59 -0.48 -3.61
N CYS A 53 -6.56 -1.29 -3.44
CA CYS A 53 -5.40 -0.98 -2.61
C CYS A 53 -4.17 -1.62 -3.20
N ASP A 54 -3.28 -0.80 -3.74
CA ASP A 54 -2.04 -1.26 -4.35
C ASP A 54 -0.87 -1.02 -3.40
N LEU A 55 0.22 -1.76 -3.60
CA LEU A 55 1.48 -1.53 -2.91
C LEU A 55 2.49 -1.01 -3.92
N LEU A 56 3.24 0.03 -3.54
CA LEU A 56 4.25 0.64 -4.39
C LEU A 56 5.59 0.72 -3.66
N ALA A 57 6.61 0.04 -4.19
CA ALA A 57 7.99 0.18 -3.76
C ALA A 57 8.64 1.32 -4.54
N VAL A 58 9.23 2.31 -3.86
CA VAL A 58 9.57 3.59 -4.47
C VAL A 58 11.03 3.78 -4.85
N ASP A 59 11.89 2.80 -4.55
CA ASP A 59 13.32 2.93 -4.82
C ASP A 59 13.72 2.30 -6.16
N ASP A 60 14.78 2.82 -6.72
CA ASP A 60 15.56 2.20 -7.81
C ASP A 60 14.81 1.77 -9.08
N ALA A 61 13.94 2.62 -9.58
CA ALA A 61 13.45 2.44 -10.95
C ALA A 61 14.36 3.20 -11.94
N TYR A 62 15.05 2.47 -12.74
CA TYR A 62 15.91 3.03 -13.78
C TYR A 62 15.43 2.52 -15.15
N PRO A 63 15.36 3.36 -16.17
CA PRO A 63 15.80 4.76 -16.24
C PRO A 63 14.81 5.78 -15.67
N GLU A 64 13.58 5.39 -15.35
CA GLU A 64 12.55 6.29 -14.86
C GLU A 64 12.22 6.01 -13.40
N PRO A 65 12.23 7.04 -12.53
CA PRO A 65 11.82 6.83 -11.14
C PRO A 65 10.32 6.51 -11.06
N VAL A 66 9.96 5.64 -10.14
CA VAL A 66 8.55 5.25 -9.91
C VAL A 66 7.77 6.31 -9.15
N ALA A 67 8.46 7.21 -8.46
CA ALA A 67 7.84 8.29 -7.71
C ALA A 67 8.78 9.47 -7.58
N ALA A 68 8.24 10.67 -7.39
CA ALA A 68 9.03 11.87 -7.13
C ALA A 68 9.84 11.72 -5.83
N ASP A 69 10.98 12.40 -5.74
CA ASP A 69 11.87 12.34 -4.58
C ASP A 69 11.13 12.65 -3.26
N ALA A 70 10.21 13.60 -3.27
CA ALA A 70 9.45 13.94 -2.07
C ALA A 70 8.63 12.76 -1.56
N ILE A 71 8.05 11.97 -2.48
CA ILE A 71 7.30 10.76 -2.12
C ILE A 71 8.23 9.71 -1.54
N ARG A 72 9.38 9.48 -2.19
CA ARG A 72 10.37 8.52 -1.72
C ARG A 72 10.88 8.88 -0.31
N VAL A 73 11.23 10.12 -0.10
CA VAL A 73 11.71 10.61 1.20
C VAL A 73 10.63 10.41 2.27
N ARG A 74 9.39 10.79 1.96
CA ARG A 74 8.27 10.64 2.89
C ARG A 74 8.01 9.18 3.24
N ALA A 75 8.02 8.29 2.24
CA ALA A 75 7.82 6.85 2.47
C ALA A 75 8.87 6.30 3.43
N HIS A 76 10.14 6.65 3.24
CA HIS A 76 11.22 6.23 4.13
C HIS A 76 11.07 6.79 5.54
N GLN A 77 10.67 8.06 5.66
CA GLN A 77 10.47 8.69 6.97
C GLN A 77 9.39 7.98 7.79
N VAL A 78 8.21 7.78 7.22
CA VAL A 78 7.11 7.14 7.95
C VAL A 78 7.42 5.67 8.25
N TRP A 79 8.10 4.99 7.33
CA TRP A 79 8.49 3.60 7.56
C TRP A 79 9.45 3.46 8.74
N ARG A 80 10.39 4.38 8.84
CA ARG A 80 11.36 4.40 9.96
C ARG A 80 10.66 4.57 11.31
N HIS A 81 9.53 5.27 11.34
CA HIS A 81 8.74 5.49 12.55
C HIS A 81 7.69 4.42 12.81
N GLY A 82 7.72 3.30 12.09
CA GLY A 82 6.78 2.21 12.30
C GLY A 82 5.44 2.38 11.59
N GLU A 83 5.35 3.35 10.70
CA GLU A 83 4.13 3.66 9.95
C GLU A 83 4.29 3.30 8.47
N VAL A 84 3.21 3.45 7.71
CA VAL A 84 3.23 3.30 6.25
C VAL A 84 2.60 4.54 5.62
N MET A 85 3.20 5.01 4.54
CA MET A 85 2.63 6.13 3.79
C MET A 85 1.40 5.65 3.02
N ILE A 86 0.28 6.33 3.22
CA ILE A 86 -0.97 6.07 2.52
C ILE A 86 -1.19 7.20 1.53
N ALA A 87 -1.45 6.85 0.28
CA ALA A 87 -1.66 7.83 -0.78
C ALA A 87 -2.81 7.40 -1.68
N GLU A 88 -3.17 8.26 -2.62
CA GLU A 88 -4.21 8.00 -3.61
C GLU A 88 -3.63 8.16 -5.01
N ASP A 89 -4.00 7.25 -5.90
CA ASP A 89 -3.64 7.29 -7.31
C ASP A 89 -4.86 6.89 -8.15
N HIS A 90 -5.46 7.87 -8.84
CA HIS A 90 -6.62 7.65 -9.72
C HIS A 90 -7.77 6.92 -9.03
N GLY A 91 -8.09 7.33 -7.81
CA GLY A 91 -9.17 6.74 -7.03
C GLY A 91 -8.83 5.42 -6.36
N ARG A 92 -7.61 4.94 -6.50
CA ARG A 92 -7.12 3.73 -5.83
C ARG A 92 -6.27 4.12 -4.62
N MET A 93 -6.44 3.39 -3.53
CA MET A 93 -5.58 3.53 -2.37
C MET A 93 -4.19 2.97 -2.69
N LEU A 94 -3.16 3.60 -2.18
CA LEU A 94 -1.78 3.21 -2.45
C LEU A 94 -1.00 3.18 -1.15
N LEU A 95 -0.41 2.04 -0.83
CA LEU A 95 0.53 1.93 0.28
C LEU A 95 1.94 2.05 -0.29
N VAL A 96 2.64 3.10 0.11
CA VAL A 96 3.96 3.44 -0.44
C VAL A 96 5.02 2.95 0.54
N VAL A 97 5.89 2.06 0.07
CA VAL A 97 6.89 1.39 0.92
C VAL A 97 8.29 1.61 0.37
N PRO A 98 9.32 1.57 1.22
CA PRO A 98 10.71 1.57 0.76
C PRO A 98 11.02 0.30 -0.03
N GLY A 99 12.07 0.35 -0.83
CA GLY A 99 12.57 -0.80 -1.57
C GLY A 99 12.29 -0.71 -3.05
N SER A 100 12.86 -1.64 -3.80
CA SER A 100 12.77 -1.68 -5.27
C SER A 100 11.68 -2.62 -5.77
N ARG A 101 11.13 -3.43 -4.90
CA ARG A 101 10.03 -4.33 -5.24
C ARG A 101 9.24 -4.68 -3.98
N VAL A 102 8.01 -5.11 -4.16
CA VAL A 102 7.17 -5.60 -3.06
C VAL A 102 7.28 -7.11 -3.01
N ASP A 103 7.87 -7.64 -1.95
CA ASP A 103 7.88 -9.08 -1.67
C ASP A 103 6.82 -9.41 -0.62
N THR A 104 6.68 -10.71 -0.29
CA THR A 104 5.69 -11.17 0.68
C THR A 104 5.89 -10.52 2.04
N GLU A 105 7.13 -10.45 2.50
CA GLU A 105 7.46 -9.88 3.81
C GLU A 105 7.08 -8.40 3.89
N THR A 106 7.43 -7.64 2.85
CA THR A 106 7.08 -6.22 2.76
C THR A 106 5.57 -6.02 2.71
N ALA A 107 4.84 -6.86 1.96
CA ALA A 107 3.39 -6.79 1.88
C ALA A 107 2.75 -7.05 3.24
N LEU A 108 3.18 -8.08 3.95
CA LEU A 108 2.68 -8.40 5.29
C LEU A 108 2.93 -7.23 6.25
N GLU A 109 4.13 -6.67 6.22
CA GLU A 109 4.49 -5.54 7.08
C GLU A 109 3.67 -4.29 6.75
N ALA A 110 3.48 -3.99 5.48
CA ALA A 110 2.69 -2.82 5.06
C ALA A 110 1.24 -2.92 5.55
N ILE A 111 0.63 -4.09 5.41
CA ILE A 111 -0.74 -4.32 5.86
C ILE A 111 -0.84 -4.25 7.39
N ALA A 112 0.12 -4.79 8.11
CA ALA A 112 0.17 -4.68 9.57
C ALA A 112 0.27 -3.23 10.03
N ARG A 113 1.04 -2.40 9.32
CA ARG A 113 1.16 -0.97 9.62
C ARG A 113 -0.11 -0.21 9.30
N LEU A 114 -0.80 -0.58 8.20
CA LEU A 114 -2.10 -0.02 7.89
C LEU A 114 -3.11 -0.34 9.00
N ALA A 115 -3.12 -1.58 9.48
CA ALA A 115 -4.00 -2.00 10.57
C ALA A 115 -3.81 -1.11 11.81
N ARG A 116 -2.56 -0.85 12.18
CA ARG A 116 -2.27 0.05 13.30
C ARG A 116 -2.74 1.48 13.03
N ALA A 117 -2.55 1.96 11.82
CA ALA A 117 -2.93 3.32 11.44
C ALA A 117 -4.43 3.57 11.54
N VAL A 118 -5.25 2.57 11.20
CA VAL A 118 -6.72 2.69 11.31
C VAL A 118 -7.26 2.27 12.67
N GLY A 119 -6.37 1.93 13.61
CA GLY A 119 -6.76 1.55 14.97
C GLY A 119 -7.37 0.16 15.09
N ALA A 120 -7.15 -0.72 14.12
CA ALA A 120 -7.68 -2.06 14.14
C ALA A 120 -6.91 -2.93 15.14
N PRO A 121 -7.61 -3.82 15.87
CA PRO A 121 -6.92 -4.84 16.66
C PRO A 121 -6.07 -5.74 15.74
N SER A 122 -4.92 -6.17 16.21
CA SER A 122 -3.99 -6.98 15.42
C SER A 122 -4.61 -8.24 14.84
N GLY A 123 -5.64 -8.79 15.48
CA GLY A 123 -6.36 -9.97 15.01
C GLY A 123 -7.41 -9.70 13.93
N SER A 124 -7.69 -8.43 13.61
CA SER A 124 -8.70 -8.06 12.61
C SER A 124 -8.19 -8.13 11.18
N TYR A 125 -6.87 -8.15 10.97
CA TYR A 125 -6.29 -8.23 9.63
C TYR A 125 -5.72 -9.63 9.40
N ALA A 126 -6.21 -10.28 8.35
CA ALA A 126 -5.65 -11.53 7.85
C ALA A 126 -5.09 -11.25 6.46
N VAL A 127 -3.80 -11.50 6.28
CA VAL A 127 -3.17 -11.26 4.99
C VAL A 127 -3.14 -12.57 4.22
N LEU A 128 -3.95 -12.64 3.17
CA LEU A 128 -3.92 -13.72 2.22
C LEU A 128 -3.40 -13.14 0.91
N LEU A 129 -2.24 -13.59 0.51
CA LEU A 129 -1.68 -13.20 -0.78
C LEU A 129 -2.23 -14.18 -1.82
N GLU A 130 -3.44 -13.87 -2.29
CA GLU A 130 -4.09 -14.69 -3.31
C GLU A 130 -3.54 -14.32 -4.68
N VAL A 131 -3.13 -15.35 -5.42
CA VAL A 131 -2.68 -15.19 -6.79
C VAL A 131 -3.84 -15.58 -7.69
N ARG A 132 -4.31 -14.63 -8.50
CA ARG A 132 -5.33 -14.90 -9.52
C ARG A 132 -4.68 -14.87 -10.89
N PHE A 133 -4.95 -15.89 -11.64
CA PHE A 133 -4.42 -16.02 -13.00
C PHE A 133 -5.50 -15.70 -14.03
#